data_82a73dc930ca014f6335a9ee158a616f
#
_entry.id   82a73dc930ca014f6335a9ee158a616f
#
_cell.length_a   1.000
_cell.length_b   1.000
_cell.length_c   1.000
_cell.angle_alpha   90.00
_cell.angle_beta   90.00
_cell.angle_gamma   90.00
#
_symmetry.space_group_name_H-M   'P 1'
#
loop_
_entity.id
_entity.type
_entity.pdbx_description
1 polymer ?
#
loop_
_entity_poly.entity_id
_entity_poly.type
_entity_poly.pdbx_seq_one_letter_code
_entity_poly.pdbx_strand_id
1 'polypeptide(L)'
;MNFTTTNTTNTKKTIVGSILIDRSGSMGSILPTLITSLHSFINETKETAEDAEECYFRISTFSTTRSVVYPVSPPYNSDFGDLKAVDTNKINFKTYGSTKLVDSAIEELNILSEKLDTLKDKDIMSWFVLLTDGEDNMSTFGHYDLKNKITQLKEKNVHCIFMGANIDAIKTGERFGFGMDQSIQVDMNVVTDETTAPIYQGFRS
;
A
#
# COMPACT_ATOMS: atom_id res chain seq x y z
N MET A 1 46.84 19.73 13.40
CA MET A 1 45.82 18.65 13.39
C MET A 1 44.60 19.24 12.74
N ASN A 2 44.34 18.89 11.49
CA ASN A 2 43.13 19.35 10.79
C ASN A 2 42.00 18.37 11.06
N PHE A 3 41.00 18.82 11.81
CA PHE A 3 39.77 18.08 11.97
C PHE A 3 38.93 18.27 10.71
N THR A 4 38.91 17.24 9.85
CA THR A 4 37.98 17.16 8.74
C THR A 4 36.58 16.91 9.33
N THR A 5 35.77 17.96 9.38
CA THR A 5 34.35 17.85 9.69
C THR A 5 33.71 17.13 8.51
N THR A 6 33.40 15.87 8.66
CA THR A 6 32.52 15.15 7.73
C THR A 6 31.13 15.75 7.90
N ASN A 7 30.74 16.64 6.99
CA ASN A 7 29.36 17.04 6.82
C ASN A 7 28.58 15.81 6.34
N THR A 8 27.99 15.07 7.26
CA THR A 8 26.88 14.17 6.95
C THR A 8 25.74 15.06 6.48
N THR A 9 25.58 15.19 5.18
CA THR A 9 24.36 15.73 4.58
C THR A 9 23.23 14.78 4.99
N ASN A 10 22.46 15.18 5.99
CA ASN A 10 21.24 14.48 6.40
C ASN A 10 20.22 14.70 5.28
N THR A 11 20.31 13.87 4.22
CA THR A 11 19.33 13.89 3.13
C THR A 11 18.00 13.45 3.71
N LYS A 12 17.06 14.37 3.82
CA LYS A 12 15.72 14.06 4.30
C LYS A 12 15.05 13.11 3.30
N LYS A 13 14.50 12.01 3.81
CA LYS A 13 13.84 10.99 3.00
C LYS A 13 12.54 11.51 2.40
N THR A 14 12.25 11.09 1.17
CA THR A 14 10.94 11.21 0.54
C THR A 14 10.19 9.89 0.71
N ILE A 15 8.95 9.94 1.17
CA ILE A 15 8.10 8.75 1.37
C ILE A 15 7.05 8.70 0.27
N VAL A 16 6.87 7.52 -0.33
CA VAL A 16 5.84 7.28 -1.34
C VAL A 16 5.10 5.99 -1.01
N GLY A 17 3.84 6.10 -0.61
CA GLY A 17 3.02 4.95 -0.22
C GLY A 17 1.72 4.83 -1.00
N SER A 18 1.34 3.60 -1.37
CA SER A 18 0.04 3.31 -1.96
C SER A 18 -0.61 2.11 -1.30
N ILE A 19 -1.90 2.21 -1.00
CA ILE A 19 -2.74 1.12 -0.47
C ILE A 19 -3.87 0.87 -1.46
N LEU A 20 -4.03 -0.39 -1.85
CA LEU A 20 -5.15 -0.87 -2.65
C LEU A 20 -5.97 -1.87 -1.85
N ILE A 21 -7.25 -1.58 -1.64
CA ILE A 21 -8.14 -2.33 -0.76
C ILE A 21 -9.28 -2.95 -1.55
N ASP A 22 -9.45 -4.26 -1.41
CA ASP A 22 -10.62 -4.96 -1.89
C ASP A 22 -11.87 -4.52 -1.13
N ARG A 23 -12.90 -4.12 -1.86
CA ARG A 23 -14.23 -3.84 -1.32
C ARG A 23 -15.31 -4.66 -2.02
N SER A 24 -14.97 -5.82 -2.56
CA SER A 24 -15.93 -6.78 -3.10
C SER A 24 -16.93 -7.26 -2.04
N GLY A 25 -17.98 -7.90 -2.46
CA GLY A 25 -19.07 -8.32 -1.56
C GLY A 25 -18.60 -9.27 -0.44
N SER A 26 -17.62 -10.13 -0.72
CA SER A 26 -17.02 -11.08 0.24
C SER A 26 -16.32 -10.38 1.41
N MET A 27 -15.78 -9.18 1.20
CA MET A 27 -15.11 -8.37 2.24
C MET A 27 -16.08 -7.78 3.29
N GLY A 28 -17.41 -7.96 3.14
CA GLY A 28 -18.42 -7.26 3.96
C GLY A 28 -18.32 -7.50 5.45
N SER A 29 -18.03 -8.73 5.88
CA SER A 29 -17.85 -9.08 7.30
C SER A 29 -16.56 -8.55 7.91
N ILE A 30 -15.59 -8.23 7.07
CA ILE A 30 -14.22 -7.86 7.43
C ILE A 30 -14.05 -6.35 7.53
N LEU A 31 -14.83 -5.62 6.76
CA LEU A 31 -14.66 -4.20 6.53
C LEU A 31 -14.54 -3.33 7.79
N PRO A 32 -15.36 -3.51 8.86
CA PRO A 32 -15.23 -2.67 10.05
C PRO A 32 -13.87 -2.80 10.73
N THR A 33 -13.39 -4.02 10.89
CA THR A 33 -12.07 -4.33 11.48
C THR A 33 -10.96 -3.77 10.62
N LEU A 34 -11.08 -3.96 9.30
CA LEU A 34 -10.12 -3.47 8.33
C LEU A 34 -9.97 -1.94 8.37
N ILE A 35 -11.07 -1.21 8.42
CA ILE A 35 -11.05 0.27 8.51
C ILE A 35 -10.34 0.70 9.80
N THR A 36 -10.60 0.04 10.92
CA THR A 36 -9.93 0.35 12.19
C THR A 36 -8.42 0.12 12.09
N SER A 37 -7.99 -1.01 11.57
CA SER A 37 -6.56 -1.33 11.36
C SER A 37 -5.90 -0.36 10.39
N LEU A 38 -6.61 0.02 9.32
CA LEU A 38 -6.13 1.02 8.36
C LEU A 38 -5.92 2.40 9.00
N HIS A 39 -6.83 2.83 9.88
CA HIS A 39 -6.69 4.09 10.62
C HIS A 39 -5.44 4.05 11.52
N SER A 40 -5.23 2.97 12.28
CA SER A 40 -4.04 2.79 13.11
C SER A 40 -2.78 2.83 12.24
N PHE A 41 -2.74 2.04 11.17
CA PHE A 41 -1.61 2.01 10.24
C PHE A 41 -1.25 3.40 9.68
N ILE A 42 -2.24 4.17 9.22
CA ILE A 42 -2.01 5.52 8.69
C ILE A 42 -1.45 6.44 9.77
N ASN A 43 -2.01 6.42 10.98
CA ASN A 43 -1.56 7.28 12.08
C ASN A 43 -0.11 6.96 12.47
N GLU A 44 0.25 5.71 12.63
CA GLU A 44 1.61 5.28 12.93
C GLU A 44 2.59 5.60 11.78
N THR A 45 2.13 5.45 10.52
CA THR A 45 2.95 5.84 9.36
C THR A 45 3.22 7.35 9.35
N LYS A 46 2.26 8.18 9.79
CA LYS A 46 2.46 9.63 9.95
C LYS A 46 3.53 9.96 10.99
N GLU A 47 3.51 9.28 12.13
CA GLU A 47 4.52 9.45 13.19
C GLU A 47 5.92 9.10 12.66
N THR A 48 6.04 7.97 11.94
CA THR A 48 7.31 7.56 11.32
C THR A 48 7.79 8.53 10.24
N ALA A 49 6.85 9.23 9.60
CA ALA A 49 7.11 10.17 8.52
C ALA A 49 7.34 11.62 9.00
N GLU A 50 7.41 11.88 10.33
CA GLU A 50 7.56 13.25 10.87
C GLU A 50 8.78 13.97 10.29
N ASP A 51 9.91 13.28 10.19
CA ASP A 51 11.18 13.83 9.69
C ASP A 51 11.32 13.80 8.17
N ALA A 52 10.36 13.23 7.44
CA ALA A 52 10.40 13.17 6.00
C ALA A 52 10.15 14.56 5.39
N GLU A 53 10.89 14.87 4.30
CA GLU A 53 10.75 16.12 3.56
C GLU A 53 9.43 16.19 2.80
N GLU A 54 9.10 15.10 2.12
CA GLU A 54 7.87 14.95 1.33
C GLU A 54 7.25 13.58 1.57
N CYS A 55 5.94 13.54 1.67
CA CYS A 55 5.18 12.31 1.90
C CYS A 55 4.04 12.20 0.91
N TYR A 56 4.20 11.38 -0.11
CA TYR A 56 3.19 11.11 -1.12
C TYR A 56 2.41 9.86 -0.77
N PHE A 57 1.11 9.99 -0.66
CA PHE A 57 0.25 8.91 -0.20
C PHE A 57 -1.01 8.78 -1.03
N ARG A 58 -1.41 7.53 -1.27
CA ARG A 58 -2.61 7.19 -2.03
C ARG A 58 -3.33 6.01 -1.39
N ILE A 59 -4.65 6.11 -1.32
CA ILE A 59 -5.54 5.01 -0.95
C ILE A 59 -6.57 4.83 -2.06
N SER A 60 -6.62 3.63 -2.59
CA SER A 60 -7.62 3.22 -3.59
C SER A 60 -8.38 1.99 -3.10
N THR A 61 -9.60 1.86 -3.56
CA THR A 61 -10.41 0.65 -3.35
C THR A 61 -10.81 0.06 -4.70
N PHE A 62 -11.02 -1.23 -4.75
CA PHE A 62 -11.54 -1.90 -5.94
C PHE A 62 -12.64 -2.92 -5.61
N SER A 63 -13.49 -3.15 -6.59
CA SER A 63 -14.44 -4.24 -6.68
C SER A 63 -14.61 -4.58 -8.17
N THR A 64 -15.74 -4.35 -8.77
CA THR A 64 -15.93 -4.34 -10.24
C THR A 64 -15.19 -3.17 -10.90
N THR A 65 -15.03 -2.07 -10.16
CA THR A 65 -14.32 -0.85 -10.59
C THR A 65 -13.39 -0.37 -9.48
N ARG A 66 -12.30 0.28 -9.87
CA ARG A 66 -11.39 0.95 -8.94
C ARG A 66 -11.87 2.38 -8.63
N SER A 67 -11.67 2.82 -7.41
CA SER A 67 -11.99 4.17 -6.96
C SER A 67 -10.92 4.69 -6.01
N VAL A 68 -10.58 5.97 -6.10
CA VAL A 68 -9.65 6.63 -5.20
C VAL A 68 -10.41 7.09 -3.95
N VAL A 69 -9.90 6.76 -2.78
CA VAL A 69 -10.41 7.19 -1.47
C VAL A 69 -9.61 8.37 -0.96
N TYR A 70 -8.31 8.37 -1.21
CA TYR A 70 -7.41 9.48 -0.90
C TYR A 70 -6.34 9.62 -1.99
N PRO A 71 -6.06 10.84 -2.47
CA PRO A 71 -6.69 12.12 -2.10
C PRO A 71 -8.12 12.26 -2.64
N VAL A 72 -8.98 12.93 -1.87
CA VAL A 72 -10.43 13.03 -2.17
C VAL A 72 -10.76 14.17 -3.13
N SER A 73 -9.84 15.11 -3.36
CA SER A 73 -10.21 16.35 -4.07
C SER A 73 -9.15 16.90 -4.99
N PRO A 74 -9.64 17.67 -5.99
CA PRO A 74 -8.75 18.35 -6.92
C PRO A 74 -7.76 19.32 -6.23
N PRO A 75 -6.65 19.58 -6.88
CA PRO A 75 -6.60 19.58 -8.33
C PRO A 75 -6.54 18.16 -8.87
N TYR A 76 -7.45 17.84 -9.77
CA TYR A 76 -7.69 16.55 -10.41
C TYR A 76 -6.47 15.93 -11.12
N ASN A 77 -5.30 16.52 -10.98
CA ASN A 77 -4.03 16.13 -11.61
C ASN A 77 -3.03 15.53 -10.62
N SER A 78 -3.38 15.32 -9.34
CA SER A 78 -2.49 14.69 -8.39
C SER A 78 -3.00 13.32 -8.00
N ASP A 79 -2.31 12.29 -8.45
CA ASP A 79 -2.61 10.90 -8.08
C ASP A 79 -2.24 10.59 -6.63
N PHE A 80 -1.47 11.47 -5.97
CA PHE A 80 -1.03 11.34 -4.59
C PHE A 80 -1.32 12.62 -3.80
N GLY A 81 -1.74 12.47 -2.55
CA GLY A 81 -1.85 13.53 -1.56
C GLY A 81 -0.71 13.49 -0.56
N ASP A 82 -0.69 14.46 0.35
CA ASP A 82 0.27 14.48 1.47
C ASP A 82 -0.22 13.53 2.57
N LEU A 83 0.60 12.52 2.94
CA LEU A 83 0.29 11.60 4.03
C LEU A 83 -0.07 12.34 5.34
N LYS A 84 0.62 13.44 5.64
CA LYS A 84 0.40 14.24 6.86
C LYS A 84 -0.99 14.90 6.89
N ALA A 85 -1.58 15.14 5.71
CA ALA A 85 -2.92 15.73 5.56
C ALA A 85 -4.07 14.71 5.53
N VAL A 86 -3.79 13.41 5.61
CA VAL A 86 -4.84 12.37 5.62
C VAL A 86 -5.71 12.53 6.87
N ASP A 87 -7.01 12.69 6.67
CA ASP A 87 -8.00 12.63 7.75
C ASP A 87 -8.62 11.21 7.76
N THR A 88 -8.17 10.38 8.70
CA THR A 88 -8.62 8.99 8.79
C THR A 88 -10.13 8.87 9.01
N ASN A 89 -10.77 9.86 9.66
CA ASN A 89 -12.22 9.84 9.88
C ASN A 89 -13.02 9.98 8.58
N LYS A 90 -12.40 10.47 7.51
CA LYS A 90 -13.01 10.57 6.18
C LYS A 90 -12.80 9.33 5.32
N ILE A 91 -11.96 8.39 5.77
CA ILE A 91 -11.72 7.13 5.07
C ILE A 91 -12.88 6.18 5.41
N ASN A 92 -13.83 6.08 4.50
CA ASN A 92 -14.97 5.19 4.62
C ASN A 92 -15.39 4.72 3.22
N PHE A 93 -15.75 3.44 3.10
CA PHE A 93 -16.26 2.85 1.89
C PHE A 93 -17.20 1.68 2.21
N LYS A 94 -18.00 1.28 1.23
CA LYS A 94 -18.92 0.15 1.35
C LYS A 94 -18.50 -0.98 0.44
N THR A 95 -18.74 -2.20 0.87
CA THR A 95 -18.54 -3.39 0.04
C THR A 95 -19.65 -3.58 -0.97
N TYR A 96 -19.31 -3.93 -2.19
CA TYR A 96 -20.27 -4.33 -3.24
C TYR A 96 -19.53 -4.92 -4.46
N GLY A 97 -20.29 -5.63 -5.29
CA GLY A 97 -19.84 -6.08 -6.61
C GLY A 97 -18.90 -7.29 -6.57
N SER A 98 -18.35 -7.58 -7.72
CA SER A 98 -17.39 -8.65 -7.98
C SER A 98 -15.96 -8.14 -7.85
N THR A 99 -14.97 -9.03 -8.00
CA THR A 99 -13.56 -8.74 -7.70
C THR A 99 -12.75 -8.65 -8.99
N LYS A 100 -12.24 -7.46 -9.31
CA LYS A 100 -11.33 -7.18 -10.43
C LYS A 100 -9.93 -6.90 -9.89
N LEU A 101 -9.36 -7.89 -9.20
CA LEU A 101 -8.14 -7.73 -8.39
C LEU A 101 -6.92 -7.42 -9.27
N VAL A 102 -6.61 -8.31 -10.22
CA VAL A 102 -5.35 -8.23 -10.98
C VAL A 102 -5.29 -6.95 -11.80
N ASP A 103 -6.35 -6.61 -12.54
CA ASP A 103 -6.39 -5.39 -13.34
C ASP A 103 -6.24 -4.14 -12.46
N SER A 104 -6.94 -4.10 -11.31
CA SER A 104 -6.88 -2.97 -10.38
C SER A 104 -5.51 -2.82 -9.74
N ALA A 105 -4.85 -3.93 -9.39
CA ALA A 105 -3.51 -3.92 -8.83
C ALA A 105 -2.48 -3.45 -9.87
N ILE A 106 -2.54 -3.92 -11.10
CA ILE A 106 -1.64 -3.48 -12.18
C ILE A 106 -1.80 -1.98 -12.45
N GLU A 107 -3.04 -1.49 -12.49
CA GLU A 107 -3.31 -0.06 -12.68
C GLU A 107 -2.72 0.79 -11.53
N GLU A 108 -2.92 0.38 -10.27
CA GLU A 108 -2.38 1.09 -9.11
C GLU A 108 -0.84 1.08 -9.10
N LEU A 109 -0.22 -0.05 -9.44
CA LEU A 109 1.24 -0.19 -9.53
C LEU A 109 1.83 0.63 -10.69
N ASN A 110 1.09 0.85 -11.79
CA ASN A 110 1.52 1.75 -12.85
C ASN A 110 1.58 3.19 -12.36
N ILE A 111 0.55 3.66 -11.67
CA ILE A 111 0.47 5.01 -11.09
C ILE A 111 1.62 5.21 -10.07
N LEU A 112 1.87 4.22 -9.20
CA LEU A 112 3.00 4.26 -8.27
C LEU A 112 4.34 4.35 -9.01
N SER A 113 4.53 3.51 -10.03
CA SER A 113 5.76 3.52 -10.85
C SER A 113 6.01 4.87 -11.52
N GLU A 114 4.99 5.47 -12.12
CA GLU A 114 5.06 6.79 -12.73
C GLU A 114 5.44 7.87 -11.71
N LYS A 115 4.85 7.83 -10.51
CA LYS A 115 5.22 8.73 -9.42
C LYS A 115 6.69 8.62 -9.05
N LEU A 116 7.19 7.39 -8.86
CA LEU A 116 8.59 7.14 -8.53
C LEU A 116 9.53 7.65 -9.64
N ASP A 117 9.14 7.49 -10.89
CA ASP A 117 9.93 7.99 -12.02
C ASP A 117 10.05 9.53 -12.05
N THR A 118 9.13 10.26 -11.43
CA THR A 118 9.24 11.73 -11.25
C THR A 118 10.20 12.14 -10.12
N LEU A 119 10.63 11.19 -9.27
CA LEU A 119 11.40 11.43 -8.05
C LEU A 119 12.79 10.78 -8.05
N LYS A 120 13.31 10.37 -9.22
CA LYS A 120 14.53 9.50 -9.35
C LYS A 120 15.77 10.02 -8.63
N ASP A 121 15.87 11.34 -8.43
CA ASP A 121 17.06 11.96 -7.84
C ASP A 121 16.94 12.12 -6.31
N LYS A 122 15.90 11.57 -5.69
CA LYS A 122 15.63 11.65 -4.24
C LYS A 122 15.96 10.32 -3.54
N ASP A 123 16.28 10.41 -2.26
CA ASP A 123 16.33 9.24 -1.37
C ASP A 123 14.89 8.85 -1.02
N ILE A 124 14.38 7.76 -1.62
CA ILE A 124 12.98 7.37 -1.55
C ILE A 124 12.83 6.10 -0.72
N MET A 125 11.92 6.15 0.25
CA MET A 125 11.31 4.98 0.86
C MET A 125 9.93 4.77 0.23
N SER A 126 9.72 3.64 -0.43
CA SER A 126 8.45 3.38 -1.11
C SER A 126 7.84 2.02 -0.78
N TRP A 127 6.51 1.99 -0.73
CA TRP A 127 5.77 0.78 -0.43
C TRP A 127 4.40 0.72 -1.13
N PHE A 128 3.95 -0.49 -1.36
CA PHE A 128 2.63 -0.83 -1.88
C PHE A 128 1.99 -1.91 -1.01
N VAL A 129 0.77 -1.69 -0.57
CA VAL A 129 -0.02 -2.69 0.18
C VAL A 129 -1.23 -3.09 -0.63
N LEU A 130 -1.38 -4.39 -0.87
CA LEU A 130 -2.59 -4.98 -1.43
C LEU A 130 -3.32 -5.76 -0.35
N LEU A 131 -4.58 -5.40 -0.09
CA LEU A 131 -5.43 -6.04 0.90
C LEU A 131 -6.67 -6.62 0.23
N THR A 132 -6.88 -7.95 0.37
CA THR A 132 -7.95 -8.69 -0.33
C THR A 132 -8.21 -10.04 0.35
N ASP A 133 -9.35 -10.66 0.07
CA ASP A 133 -9.62 -12.07 0.36
C ASP A 133 -9.09 -13.02 -0.75
N GLY A 134 -8.40 -12.50 -1.75
CA GLY A 134 -7.63 -13.24 -2.75
C GLY A 134 -8.42 -13.75 -3.95
N GLU A 135 -9.70 -13.54 -4.02
CA GLU A 135 -10.49 -13.89 -5.20
C GLU A 135 -10.28 -12.89 -6.34
N ASP A 136 -10.23 -13.40 -7.56
CA ASP A 136 -10.26 -12.62 -8.79
C ASP A 136 -11.16 -13.32 -9.80
N ASN A 137 -12.27 -12.71 -10.12
CA ASN A 137 -13.28 -13.31 -10.99
C ASN A 137 -13.67 -12.42 -12.19
N MET A 138 -13.01 -11.27 -12.37
CA MET A 138 -13.35 -10.30 -13.43
C MET A 138 -12.17 -9.68 -14.16
N SER A 139 -10.92 -9.96 -13.75
CA SER A 139 -9.77 -9.35 -14.42
C SER A 139 -9.54 -9.93 -15.81
N THR A 140 -9.00 -9.09 -16.68
CA THR A 140 -8.56 -9.44 -18.03
C THR A 140 -7.13 -9.99 -18.01
N PHE A 141 -6.27 -9.38 -17.16
CA PHE A 141 -4.91 -9.84 -16.93
C PHE A 141 -4.88 -11.02 -15.97
N GLY A 142 -3.86 -11.84 -16.09
CA GLY A 142 -3.65 -13.01 -15.23
C GLY A 142 -2.67 -12.72 -14.08
N HIS A 143 -2.57 -13.66 -13.16
CA HIS A 143 -1.65 -13.56 -12.03
C HIS A 143 -0.18 -13.42 -12.45
N TYR A 144 0.23 -13.92 -13.61
CA TYR A 144 1.58 -13.73 -14.14
C TYR A 144 1.88 -12.28 -14.50
N ASP A 145 0.88 -11.55 -15.02
CA ASP A 145 1.04 -10.15 -15.36
C ASP A 145 1.27 -9.31 -14.09
N LEU A 146 0.48 -9.59 -13.03
CA LEU A 146 0.67 -8.95 -11.74
C LEU A 146 2.03 -9.32 -11.12
N LYS A 147 2.43 -10.60 -11.17
CA LYS A 147 3.73 -11.04 -10.67
C LYS A 147 4.88 -10.32 -11.36
N ASN A 148 4.83 -10.17 -12.68
CA ASN A 148 5.83 -9.43 -13.43
C ASN A 148 5.88 -7.96 -13.00
N LYS A 149 4.71 -7.34 -12.79
CA LYS A 149 4.64 -5.94 -12.35
C LYS A 149 5.19 -5.76 -10.94
N ILE A 150 4.87 -6.64 -10.01
CA ILE A 150 5.43 -6.65 -8.64
C ILE A 150 6.96 -6.78 -8.70
N THR A 151 7.47 -7.69 -9.52
CA THR A 151 8.93 -7.87 -9.69
C THR A 151 9.60 -6.58 -10.17
N GLN A 152 9.04 -5.91 -11.19
CA GLN A 152 9.55 -4.63 -11.68
C GLN A 152 9.58 -3.53 -10.60
N LEU A 153 8.56 -3.49 -9.74
CA LEU A 153 8.52 -2.49 -8.65
C LEU A 153 9.53 -2.83 -7.54
N LYS A 154 9.76 -4.11 -7.24
CA LYS A 154 10.82 -4.54 -6.31
C LYS A 154 12.21 -4.15 -6.81
N GLU A 155 12.47 -4.22 -8.12
CA GLU A 155 13.71 -3.72 -8.73
C GLU A 155 13.89 -2.19 -8.56
N LYS A 156 12.81 -1.47 -8.37
CA LYS A 156 12.79 -0.03 -8.00
C LYS A 156 12.84 0.20 -6.48
N ASN A 157 13.16 -0.82 -5.67
CA ASN A 157 13.16 -0.79 -4.20
C ASN A 157 11.79 -0.46 -3.58
N VAL A 158 10.69 -0.89 -4.20
CA VAL A 158 9.37 -0.80 -3.60
C VAL A 158 9.11 -2.01 -2.70
N HIS A 159 8.81 -1.78 -1.44
CA HIS A 159 8.33 -2.83 -0.53
C HIS A 159 6.89 -3.19 -0.86
N CYS A 160 6.68 -4.37 -1.44
CA CYS A 160 5.35 -4.85 -1.83
C CYS A 160 4.81 -5.80 -0.77
N ILE A 161 3.71 -5.45 -0.12
CA ILE A 161 3.10 -6.18 0.99
C ILE A 161 1.73 -6.71 0.57
N PHE A 162 1.49 -7.99 0.81
CA PHE A 162 0.20 -8.65 0.61
C PHE A 162 -0.46 -8.93 1.95
N MET A 163 -1.69 -8.48 2.13
CA MET A 163 -2.50 -8.74 3.32
C MET A 163 -3.71 -9.57 2.91
N GLY A 164 -3.65 -10.86 3.24
CA GLY A 164 -4.71 -11.82 2.93
C GLY A 164 -5.73 -11.93 4.07
N ALA A 165 -6.98 -11.68 3.77
CA ALA A 165 -8.08 -11.86 4.72
C ALA A 165 -8.80 -13.19 4.47
N ASN A 166 -8.94 -14.03 5.49
CA ASN A 166 -9.62 -15.33 5.42
C ASN A 166 -9.06 -16.34 4.39
N ILE A 167 -7.80 -16.21 3.99
CA ILE A 167 -7.14 -17.06 3.01
C ILE A 167 -5.75 -17.45 3.48
N ASP A 168 -5.15 -18.45 2.83
CA ASP A 168 -3.73 -18.70 2.93
C ASP A 168 -2.95 -17.55 2.26
N ALA A 169 -2.64 -16.53 3.05
CA ALA A 169 -2.02 -15.30 2.57
C ALA A 169 -0.64 -15.55 1.95
N ILE A 170 0.14 -16.46 2.52
CA ILE A 170 1.48 -16.78 2.00
C ILE A 170 1.36 -17.38 0.60
N LYS A 171 0.58 -18.43 0.43
CA LYS A 171 0.40 -19.10 -0.85
C LYS A 171 -0.22 -18.20 -1.91
N THR A 172 -1.19 -17.39 -1.52
CA THR A 172 -1.85 -16.45 -2.44
C THR A 172 -0.93 -15.31 -2.82
N GLY A 173 -0.20 -14.75 -1.86
CA GLY A 173 0.80 -13.70 -2.10
C GLY A 173 1.91 -14.17 -3.03
N GLU A 174 2.48 -15.36 -2.83
CA GLU A 174 3.49 -15.94 -3.73
C GLU A 174 2.97 -16.11 -5.17
N ARG A 175 1.71 -16.50 -5.32
CA ARG A 175 1.07 -16.60 -6.64
C ARG A 175 1.05 -15.26 -7.37
N PHE A 176 0.87 -14.16 -6.67
CA PHE A 176 0.86 -12.80 -7.21
C PHE A 176 2.26 -12.17 -7.27
N GLY A 177 3.31 -12.82 -6.72
CA GLY A 177 4.69 -12.34 -6.77
C GLY A 177 5.16 -11.60 -5.52
N PHE A 178 4.37 -11.58 -4.46
CA PHE A 178 4.82 -11.12 -3.13
C PHE A 178 5.72 -12.18 -2.50
N GLY A 179 6.67 -11.78 -1.65
CA GLY A 179 7.50 -12.71 -0.89
C GLY A 179 6.76 -13.35 0.28
N MET A 180 7.25 -14.48 0.80
CA MET A 180 6.68 -15.10 2.00
C MET A 180 6.73 -14.16 3.20
N ASP A 181 7.84 -13.45 3.38
CA ASP A 181 8.09 -12.43 4.40
C ASP A 181 7.27 -11.16 4.21
N GLN A 182 6.68 -10.99 3.04
CA GLN A 182 5.85 -9.85 2.65
C GLN A 182 4.36 -10.21 2.55
N SER A 183 3.98 -11.40 2.94
CA SER A 183 2.61 -11.90 2.92
C SER A 183 2.11 -12.12 4.34
N ILE A 184 1.09 -11.37 4.72
CA ILE A 184 0.54 -11.31 6.07
C ILE A 184 -0.88 -11.84 6.06
N GLN A 185 -1.16 -12.82 6.91
CA GLN A 185 -2.53 -13.26 7.14
C GLN A 185 -3.20 -12.35 8.16
N VAL A 186 -4.29 -11.75 7.77
CA VAL A 186 -5.12 -10.96 8.69
C VAL A 186 -6.14 -11.89 9.34
N ASP A 187 -5.96 -12.16 10.66
CA ASP A 187 -6.94 -12.92 11.43
C ASP A 187 -8.07 -11.98 11.88
N MET A 188 -9.26 -12.28 11.41
CA MET A 188 -10.45 -11.47 11.63
C MET A 188 -11.02 -11.57 13.04
N ASN A 189 -10.57 -12.54 13.84
CA ASN A 189 -11.04 -12.77 15.19
C ASN A 189 -10.18 -12.07 16.26
N VAL A 190 -9.03 -11.54 15.87
CA VAL A 190 -8.05 -10.94 16.78
C VAL A 190 -7.64 -9.57 16.25
N VAL A 191 -8.34 -8.53 16.70
CA VAL A 191 -7.87 -7.14 16.54
C VAL A 191 -6.86 -6.90 17.64
N THR A 192 -5.58 -7.14 17.37
CA THR A 192 -4.49 -6.77 18.26
C THR A 192 -3.54 -5.82 17.51
N ASP A 193 -2.85 -4.96 18.24
CA ASP A 193 -1.79 -4.09 17.70
C ASP A 193 -0.70 -4.89 16.95
N GLU A 194 -0.64 -6.21 17.18
CA GLU A 194 0.30 -7.12 16.53
C GLU A 194 0.02 -7.34 15.03
N THR A 195 -1.20 -7.11 14.52
CA THR A 195 -1.52 -7.30 13.09
C THR A 195 -0.90 -6.23 12.19
N THR A 196 -0.56 -5.06 12.74
CA THR A 196 0.11 -3.98 12.01
C THR A 196 1.64 -4.02 12.18
N ALA A 197 2.15 -4.67 13.24
CA ALA A 197 3.57 -4.75 13.55
C ALA A 197 4.46 -5.26 12.39
N PRO A 198 4.08 -6.28 11.60
CA PRO A 198 4.87 -6.74 10.46
C PRO A 198 5.06 -5.68 9.37
N ILE A 199 4.09 -4.81 9.17
CA ILE A 199 4.18 -3.72 8.18
C ILE A 199 5.30 -2.76 8.59
N TYR A 200 5.42 -2.46 9.91
CA TYR A 200 6.45 -1.57 10.45
C TYR A 200 7.85 -2.16 10.47
N GLN A 201 7.98 -3.46 10.70
CA GLN A 201 9.31 -4.10 10.69
C GLN A 201 9.95 -4.03 9.31
N GLY A 202 9.16 -4.11 8.23
CA GLY A 202 9.62 -3.92 6.86
C GLY A 202 10.12 -2.49 6.55
N PHE A 203 9.75 -1.49 7.37
CA PHE A 203 10.20 -0.10 7.21
C PHE A 203 11.48 0.24 8.01
N ARG A 204 11.92 -0.63 8.93
CA ARG A 204 13.09 -0.39 9.81
C ARG A 204 14.36 -1.12 9.38
N SER A 205 14.25 -2.00 8.41
CA SER A 205 15.39 -2.72 7.80
C SER A 205 15.87 -2.03 6.54
#